data_c509c4c611adcac8d4fe6b53492389a5
#
_entry.id   c509c4c611adcac8d4fe6b53492389a5
#
_cell.length_a   1.000
_cell.length_b   1.000
_cell.length_c   1.000
_cell.angle_alpha   90.00
_cell.angle_beta   90.00
_cell.angle_gamma   90.00
#
_symmetry.space_group_name_H-M   'P 1'
#
loop_
_entity.id
_entity.type
_entity.pdbx_description
1 polymer ?
#
loop_
_entity_poly.entity_id
_entity_poly.type
_entity_poly.pdbx_seq_one_letter_code
_entity_poly.pdbx_strand_id
1 'polypeptide(L)'
;MSVENLKEALPEYAKDLKLNLGSITRTTELNEEQLWGTLLASAAATRNTQVISEIGADAADILSAEAYNAALGAASIMGMNNVFYRGRGFLDGKYDDLRAGLRMNIIANPGVEKANFELWCFAVSSINGCPDCVASHEHTLREAGVTRETIQEALKAAAIVSGVAQAIVASQTLTTVG
;
A
#
# COMPACT_ATOMS: atom_id res chain seq x y z
N MET A 1 -13.37 -14.75 5.68
CA MET A 1 -12.09 -14.23 5.15
C MET A 1 -11.73 -13.03 5.99
N SER A 2 -10.50 -12.95 6.47
CA SER A 2 -10.11 -11.85 7.37
C SER A 2 -8.59 -11.82 7.58
N VAL A 3 -8.09 -10.73 8.15
CA VAL A 3 -6.71 -10.58 8.63
C VAL A 3 -6.32 -11.72 9.61
N GLU A 4 -7.26 -12.23 10.40
CA GLU A 4 -6.99 -13.36 11.28
C GLU A 4 -6.60 -14.63 10.50
N ASN A 5 -7.24 -14.90 9.35
CA ASN A 5 -6.84 -16.02 8.48
C ASN A 5 -5.40 -15.85 7.97
N LEU A 6 -4.97 -14.62 7.67
CA LEU A 6 -3.57 -14.36 7.29
C LEU A 6 -2.62 -14.67 8.45
N LYS A 7 -2.98 -14.28 9.67
CA LYS A 7 -2.18 -14.57 10.87
C LYS A 7 -2.06 -16.06 11.12
N GLU A 8 -3.11 -16.84 10.87
CA GLU A 8 -3.10 -18.30 10.99
C GLU A 8 -2.28 -18.97 9.88
N ALA A 9 -2.31 -18.42 8.67
CA ALA A 9 -1.56 -18.94 7.53
C ALA A 9 -0.05 -18.69 7.59
N LEU A 10 0.40 -17.74 8.45
CA LEU A 10 1.82 -17.43 8.58
C LEU A 10 2.58 -18.54 9.30
N PRO A 11 3.67 -19.05 8.70
CA PRO A 11 4.50 -20.10 9.31
C PRO A 11 5.29 -19.57 10.53
N GLU A 12 5.82 -20.48 11.36
CA GLU A 12 6.53 -20.13 12.59
C GLU A 12 7.75 -19.21 12.34
N TYR A 13 8.45 -19.37 11.23
CA TYR A 13 9.58 -18.49 10.88
C TYR A 13 9.14 -17.05 10.58
N ALA A 14 7.85 -16.80 10.37
CA ALA A 14 7.25 -15.48 10.14
C ALA A 14 6.46 -14.95 11.36
N LYS A 15 6.74 -15.46 12.55
CA LYS A 15 6.06 -15.09 13.81
C LYS A 15 6.06 -13.59 14.07
N ASP A 16 7.15 -12.90 13.78
CA ASP A 16 7.23 -11.44 13.96
C ASP A 16 6.26 -10.70 13.05
N LEU A 17 6.06 -11.17 11.81
CA LEU A 17 5.07 -10.61 10.90
C LEU A 17 3.64 -10.81 11.41
N LYS A 18 3.35 -11.97 12.01
CA LYS A 18 2.05 -12.23 12.67
C LYS A 18 1.79 -11.23 13.79
N LEU A 19 2.78 -10.96 14.64
CA LEU A 19 2.68 -9.99 15.75
C LEU A 19 2.52 -8.56 15.21
N ASN A 20 3.31 -8.18 14.21
CA ASN A 20 3.25 -6.87 13.57
C ASN A 20 1.90 -6.63 12.89
N LEU A 21 1.36 -7.64 12.18
CA LEU A 21 0.04 -7.55 11.55
C LEU A 21 -1.06 -7.34 12.61
N GLY A 22 -0.99 -8.04 13.74
CA GLY A 22 -1.91 -7.84 14.85
C GLY A 22 -1.75 -6.49 15.56
N SER A 23 -0.57 -5.88 15.53
CA SER A 23 -0.33 -4.54 16.08
C SER A 23 -0.84 -3.44 15.17
N ILE A 24 -0.54 -3.52 13.86
CA ILE A 24 -0.90 -2.46 12.91
C ILE A 24 -2.42 -2.29 12.78
N THR A 25 -3.19 -3.37 12.86
CA THR A 25 -4.65 -3.30 12.81
C THR A 25 -5.30 -2.63 14.03
N ARG A 26 -4.51 -2.32 15.06
CA ARG A 26 -4.94 -1.64 16.29
C ARG A 26 -4.22 -0.30 16.51
N THR A 27 -3.57 0.22 15.48
CA THR A 27 -2.90 1.52 15.56
C THR A 27 -3.87 2.65 15.85
N THR A 28 -3.42 3.67 16.57
CA THR A 28 -4.14 4.91 16.84
C THR A 28 -3.65 6.09 15.99
N GLU A 29 -2.56 5.89 15.23
CA GLU A 29 -1.96 6.93 14.40
C GLU A 29 -2.66 7.12 13.05
N LEU A 30 -3.50 6.16 12.66
CA LEU A 30 -4.34 6.19 11.47
C LEU A 30 -5.80 6.06 11.89
N ASN A 31 -6.70 6.87 11.33
CA ASN A 31 -8.12 6.61 11.46
C ASN A 31 -8.52 5.37 10.64
N GLU A 32 -9.75 4.88 10.80
CA GLU A 32 -10.19 3.64 10.15
C GLU A 32 -10.08 3.68 8.62
N GLU A 33 -10.47 4.80 7.99
CA GLU A 33 -10.39 4.95 6.54
C GLU A 33 -8.93 4.98 6.06
N GLN A 34 -8.06 5.70 6.77
CA GLN A 34 -6.63 5.75 6.48
C GLN A 34 -6.00 4.37 6.61
N LEU A 35 -6.27 3.67 7.70
CA LEU A 35 -5.72 2.36 7.97
C LEU A 35 -6.16 1.32 6.93
N TRP A 36 -7.47 1.12 6.79
CA TRP A 36 -7.97 0.06 5.93
C TRP A 36 -7.78 0.35 4.45
N GLY A 37 -7.82 1.62 4.03
CA GLY A 37 -7.44 2.02 2.68
C GLY A 37 -5.94 1.78 2.41
N THR A 38 -5.06 2.05 3.39
CA THR A 38 -3.63 1.75 3.29
C THR A 38 -3.36 0.24 3.21
N LEU A 39 -4.02 -0.55 4.06
CA LEU A 39 -3.88 -2.01 4.04
C LEU A 39 -4.38 -2.60 2.71
N LEU A 40 -5.54 -2.15 2.21
CA LEU A 40 -6.11 -2.63 0.95
C LEU A 40 -5.24 -2.24 -0.26
N ALA A 41 -4.81 -0.99 -0.36
CA ALA A 41 -3.94 -0.54 -1.43
C ALA A 41 -2.59 -1.27 -1.41
N SER A 42 -2.03 -1.48 -0.21
CA SER A 42 -0.79 -2.24 -0.01
C SER A 42 -0.97 -3.70 -0.40
N ALA A 43 -2.08 -4.33 0.00
CA ALA A 43 -2.39 -5.70 -0.39
C ALA A 43 -2.43 -5.85 -1.91
N ALA A 44 -3.15 -4.95 -2.60
CA ALA A 44 -3.23 -4.94 -4.07
C ALA A 44 -1.84 -4.78 -4.72
N ALA A 45 -0.97 -3.93 -4.15
CA ALA A 45 0.39 -3.72 -4.63
C ALA A 45 1.28 -4.97 -4.53
N THR A 46 1.02 -5.86 -3.56
CA THR A 46 1.79 -7.12 -3.41
C THR A 46 1.48 -8.14 -4.50
N ARG A 47 0.35 -8.04 -5.17
CA ARG A 47 -0.17 -9.02 -6.16
C ARG A 47 -0.39 -10.43 -5.59
N ASN A 48 -0.39 -10.60 -4.27
CA ASN A 48 -0.70 -11.85 -3.61
C ASN A 48 -2.21 -12.01 -3.49
N THR A 49 -2.80 -12.99 -4.16
CA THR A 49 -4.25 -13.17 -4.24
C THR A 49 -4.89 -13.44 -2.88
N GLN A 50 -4.24 -14.20 -2.01
CA GLN A 50 -4.75 -14.48 -0.66
C GLN A 50 -4.73 -13.20 0.19
N VAL A 51 -3.63 -12.45 0.20
CA VAL A 51 -3.53 -11.20 0.97
C VAL A 51 -4.54 -10.17 0.49
N ILE A 52 -4.75 -10.05 -0.83
CA ILE A 52 -5.77 -9.18 -1.39
C ILE A 52 -7.17 -9.60 -0.95
N SER A 53 -7.48 -10.90 -1.02
CA SER A 53 -8.80 -11.43 -0.67
C SER A 53 -9.12 -11.25 0.82
N GLU A 54 -8.18 -11.57 1.71
CA GLU A 54 -8.44 -11.52 3.15
C GLU A 54 -8.51 -10.08 3.67
N ILE A 55 -7.56 -9.21 3.29
CA ILE A 55 -7.60 -7.78 3.65
C ILE A 55 -8.78 -7.09 2.97
N GLY A 56 -9.05 -7.43 1.71
CA GLY A 56 -10.17 -6.86 0.97
C GLY A 56 -11.53 -7.17 1.60
N ALA A 57 -11.69 -8.35 2.19
CA ALA A 57 -12.93 -8.70 2.89
C ALA A 57 -13.15 -7.83 4.14
N ASP A 58 -12.14 -7.70 5.01
CA ASP A 58 -12.25 -6.84 6.20
C ASP A 58 -12.42 -5.35 5.81
N ALA A 59 -11.70 -4.89 4.78
CA ALA A 59 -11.82 -3.53 4.28
C ALA A 59 -13.22 -3.24 3.73
N ALA A 60 -13.89 -4.21 3.09
CA ALA A 60 -15.24 -4.05 2.56
C ALA A 60 -16.31 -3.88 3.66
N ASP A 61 -16.05 -4.42 4.85
CA ASP A 61 -16.95 -4.27 5.99
C ASP A 61 -16.80 -2.89 6.69
N ILE A 62 -15.69 -2.20 6.46
CA ILE A 62 -15.32 -0.96 7.17
C ILE A 62 -15.37 0.27 6.26
N LEU A 63 -14.86 0.17 5.05
CA LEU A 63 -14.78 1.29 4.11
C LEU A 63 -16.11 1.52 3.39
N SER A 64 -16.39 2.78 3.06
CA SER A 64 -17.40 3.08 2.05
C SER A 64 -17.03 2.51 0.70
N ALA A 65 -18.00 2.31 -0.20
CA ALA A 65 -17.73 1.83 -1.55
C ALA A 65 -16.78 2.77 -2.32
N GLU A 66 -16.90 4.07 -2.08
CA GLU A 66 -16.04 5.10 -2.67
C GLU A 66 -14.59 4.97 -2.17
N ALA A 67 -14.39 4.84 -0.85
CA ALA A 67 -13.07 4.68 -0.26
C ALA A 67 -12.41 3.36 -0.66
N TYR A 68 -13.17 2.27 -0.70
CA TYR A 68 -12.69 0.97 -1.17
C TYR A 68 -12.19 1.04 -2.61
N ASN A 69 -13.00 1.61 -3.51
CA ASN A 69 -12.63 1.76 -4.93
C ASN A 69 -11.46 2.74 -5.11
N ALA A 70 -11.40 3.82 -4.32
CA ALA A 70 -10.30 4.77 -4.38
C ALA A 70 -8.97 4.14 -3.92
N ALA A 71 -8.98 3.28 -2.89
CA ALA A 71 -7.79 2.55 -2.45
C ALA A 71 -7.26 1.59 -3.55
N LEU A 72 -8.14 0.87 -4.23
CA LEU A 72 -7.78 0.05 -5.39
C LEU A 72 -7.31 0.92 -6.58
N GLY A 73 -7.93 2.09 -6.74
CA GLY A 73 -7.52 3.09 -7.72
C GLY A 73 -6.10 3.61 -7.46
N ALA A 74 -5.76 3.90 -6.19
CA ALA A 74 -4.39 4.28 -5.79
C ALA A 74 -3.38 3.20 -6.15
N ALA A 75 -3.67 1.94 -5.81
CA ALA A 75 -2.80 0.81 -6.17
C ALA A 75 -2.61 0.68 -7.68
N SER A 76 -3.68 0.83 -8.44
CA SER A 76 -3.65 0.69 -9.90
C SER A 76 -2.86 1.81 -10.58
N ILE A 77 -3.13 3.08 -10.20
CA ILE A 77 -2.45 4.22 -10.83
C ILE A 77 -0.97 4.28 -10.44
N MET A 78 -0.63 3.91 -9.20
CA MET A 78 0.76 3.79 -8.78
C MET A 78 1.47 2.61 -9.43
N GLY A 79 0.76 1.52 -9.75
CA GLY A 79 1.32 0.44 -10.56
C GLY A 79 1.90 0.92 -11.90
N MET A 80 1.26 1.89 -12.55
CA MET A 80 1.74 2.55 -13.76
C MET A 80 2.81 3.61 -13.45
N ASN A 81 2.48 4.57 -12.57
CA ASN A 81 3.33 5.73 -12.30
C ASN A 81 4.68 5.34 -11.71
N ASN A 82 4.70 4.40 -10.78
CA ASN A 82 5.96 3.99 -10.15
C ASN A 82 6.92 3.33 -11.14
N VAL A 83 6.40 2.57 -12.12
CA VAL A 83 7.23 2.02 -13.19
C VAL A 83 7.80 3.14 -14.05
N PHE A 84 6.94 4.08 -14.48
CA PHE A 84 7.35 5.15 -15.38
C PHE A 84 8.37 6.10 -14.73
N TYR A 85 8.07 6.64 -13.54
CA TYR A 85 8.93 7.62 -12.89
C TYR A 85 10.22 7.00 -12.35
N ARG A 86 10.16 5.80 -11.78
CA ARG A 86 11.36 5.06 -11.40
C ARG A 86 12.25 4.77 -12.60
N GLY A 87 11.67 4.30 -13.70
CA GLY A 87 12.40 4.05 -14.94
C GLY A 87 13.06 5.31 -15.49
N ARG A 88 12.31 6.43 -15.43
CA ARG A 88 12.82 7.74 -15.86
C ARG A 88 13.95 8.25 -14.95
N GLY A 89 13.86 8.04 -13.64
CA GLY A 89 14.92 8.36 -12.68
C GLY A 89 16.23 7.62 -12.98
N PHE A 90 16.17 6.37 -13.46
CA PHE A 90 17.36 5.63 -13.88
C PHE A 90 18.02 6.19 -15.15
N LEU A 91 17.34 7.03 -15.90
CA LEU A 91 17.85 7.68 -17.11
C LEU A 91 18.54 9.02 -16.85
N ASP A 92 18.66 9.41 -15.58
CA ASP A 92 19.48 10.55 -15.13
C ASP A 92 19.15 11.87 -15.88
N GLY A 93 17.85 12.22 -15.92
CA GLY A 93 17.36 13.47 -16.51
C GLY A 93 17.36 13.52 -18.04
N LYS A 94 17.83 12.50 -18.74
CA LYS A 94 17.96 12.51 -20.22
C LYS A 94 16.64 12.69 -20.98
N TYR A 95 15.50 12.50 -20.30
CA TYR A 95 14.16 12.59 -20.87
C TYR A 95 13.26 13.59 -20.14
N ASP A 96 13.83 14.48 -19.31
CA ASP A 96 13.04 15.40 -18.49
C ASP A 96 12.34 16.50 -19.29
N ASP A 97 12.82 16.77 -20.50
CA ASP A 97 12.20 17.67 -21.47
C ASP A 97 10.95 17.07 -22.14
N LEU A 98 10.74 15.74 -22.03
CA LEU A 98 9.62 15.06 -22.64
C LEU A 98 8.43 14.97 -21.68
N ARG A 99 7.24 15.24 -22.20
CA ARG A 99 5.99 15.06 -21.44
C ARG A 99 5.74 13.58 -21.16
N ALA A 100 5.27 13.26 -19.93
CA ALA A 100 4.87 11.89 -19.57
C ALA A 100 3.74 11.35 -20.45
N GLY A 101 2.76 12.19 -20.81
CA GLY A 101 1.64 11.81 -21.67
C GLY A 101 0.68 10.77 -21.06
N LEU A 102 0.81 10.47 -19.78
CA LEU A 102 -0.01 9.51 -19.05
C LEU A 102 -1.25 10.18 -18.46
N ARG A 103 -2.39 9.50 -18.53
CA ARG A 103 -3.61 9.96 -17.87
C ARG A 103 -3.62 9.56 -16.40
N MET A 104 -3.80 10.56 -15.52
CA MET A 104 -3.75 10.38 -14.06
C MET A 104 -4.90 11.14 -13.36
N ASN A 105 -6.07 11.21 -14.01
CA ASN A 105 -7.20 12.03 -13.54
C ASN A 105 -7.67 11.65 -12.13
N ILE A 106 -7.55 10.37 -11.75
CA ILE A 106 -7.93 9.88 -10.42
C ILE A 106 -7.10 10.55 -9.31
N ILE A 107 -5.86 10.97 -9.57
CA ILE A 107 -5.03 11.66 -8.57
C ILE A 107 -5.60 13.04 -8.26
N ALA A 108 -6.14 13.72 -9.27
CA ALA A 108 -6.77 15.03 -9.08
C ALA A 108 -8.16 14.93 -8.44
N ASN A 109 -8.91 13.88 -8.76
CA ASN A 109 -10.29 13.68 -8.33
C ASN A 109 -10.51 12.23 -7.85
N PRO A 110 -10.01 11.86 -6.67
CA PRO A 110 -10.07 10.48 -6.17
C PRO A 110 -11.46 10.03 -5.68
N GLY A 111 -12.41 10.97 -5.50
CA GLY A 111 -13.73 10.68 -4.95
C GLY A 111 -13.76 10.54 -3.42
N VAL A 112 -12.64 10.74 -2.75
CA VAL A 112 -12.45 10.70 -1.30
C VAL A 112 -11.59 11.88 -0.87
N GLU A 113 -11.34 12.02 0.43
CA GLU A 113 -10.41 13.02 0.93
C GLU A 113 -9.02 12.83 0.29
N LYS A 114 -8.50 13.92 -0.28
CA LYS A 114 -7.26 13.87 -1.06
C LYS A 114 -6.07 13.39 -0.23
N ALA A 115 -5.98 13.79 1.03
CA ALA A 115 -4.90 13.36 1.92
C ALA A 115 -4.92 11.85 2.15
N ASN A 116 -6.09 11.22 2.27
CA ASN A 116 -6.20 9.76 2.40
C ASN A 116 -5.72 9.05 1.12
N PHE A 117 -6.15 9.55 -0.04
CA PHE A 117 -5.69 8.99 -1.33
C PHE A 117 -4.18 9.13 -1.53
N GLU A 118 -3.60 10.27 -1.18
CA GLU A 118 -2.15 10.51 -1.23
C GLU A 118 -1.39 9.57 -0.27
N LEU A 119 -1.96 9.29 0.91
CA LEU A 119 -1.38 8.35 1.87
C LEU A 119 -1.34 6.92 1.31
N TRP A 120 -2.39 6.50 0.62
CA TRP A 120 -2.44 5.20 -0.07
C TRP A 120 -1.46 5.13 -1.24
N CYS A 121 -1.35 6.21 -2.03
CA CYS A 121 -0.35 6.31 -3.09
C CYS A 121 1.09 6.26 -2.55
N PHE A 122 1.36 6.91 -1.42
CA PHE A 122 2.63 6.86 -0.71
C PHE A 122 3.00 5.43 -0.30
N ALA A 123 2.06 4.72 0.34
CA ALA A 123 2.24 3.33 0.76
C ALA A 123 2.57 2.40 -0.42
N VAL A 124 1.79 2.49 -1.50
CA VAL A 124 2.01 1.69 -2.72
C VAL A 124 3.34 2.04 -3.38
N SER A 125 3.69 3.32 -3.45
CA SER A 125 4.96 3.76 -4.03
C SER A 125 6.16 3.26 -3.26
N SER A 126 6.02 3.12 -1.94
CA SER A 126 7.05 2.53 -1.08
C SER A 126 7.25 1.04 -1.37
N ILE A 127 6.17 0.26 -1.52
CA ILE A 127 6.24 -1.16 -1.92
C ILE A 127 6.88 -1.33 -3.29
N ASN A 128 6.50 -0.48 -4.24
CA ASN A 128 6.99 -0.56 -5.62
C ASN A 128 8.42 0.02 -5.78
N GLY A 129 8.99 0.66 -4.76
CA GLY A 129 10.35 1.17 -4.75
C GLY A 129 10.59 2.32 -5.74
N CYS A 130 9.70 3.33 -5.75
CA CYS A 130 9.85 4.55 -6.54
C CYS A 130 10.24 5.73 -5.63
N PRO A 131 11.54 6.09 -5.49
CA PRO A 131 11.97 7.13 -4.57
C PRO A 131 11.31 8.48 -4.84
N ASP A 132 11.26 8.90 -6.09
CA ASP A 132 10.67 10.19 -6.49
C ASP A 132 9.18 10.24 -6.19
N CYS A 133 8.46 9.11 -6.39
CA CYS A 133 7.04 9.02 -6.08
C CYS A 133 6.81 9.11 -4.56
N VAL A 134 7.60 8.38 -3.77
CA VAL A 134 7.53 8.42 -2.30
C VAL A 134 7.78 9.83 -1.79
N ALA A 135 8.82 10.50 -2.25
CA ALA A 135 9.15 11.87 -1.86
C ALA A 135 8.05 12.87 -2.26
N SER A 136 7.48 12.73 -3.45
CA SER A 136 6.40 13.60 -3.93
C SER A 136 5.12 13.46 -3.11
N HIS A 137 4.69 12.22 -2.82
CA HIS A 137 3.50 11.99 -1.99
C HIS A 137 3.72 12.41 -0.54
N GLU A 138 4.91 12.18 0.03
CA GLU A 138 5.27 12.66 1.38
C GLU A 138 5.17 14.17 1.46
N HIS A 139 5.76 14.88 0.50
CA HIS A 139 5.69 16.34 0.44
C HIS A 139 4.24 16.85 0.40
N THR A 140 3.40 16.28 -0.49
CA THR A 140 1.98 16.64 -0.59
C THR A 140 1.23 16.40 0.71
N LEU A 141 1.49 15.27 1.39
CA LEU A 141 0.91 14.94 2.69
C LEU A 141 1.32 15.95 3.76
N ARG A 142 2.59 16.35 3.81
CA ARG A 142 3.09 17.35 4.77
C ARG A 142 2.47 18.73 4.51
N GLU A 143 2.31 19.13 3.26
CA GLU A 143 1.62 20.38 2.90
C GLU A 143 0.13 20.34 3.30
N ALA A 144 -0.50 19.17 3.24
CA ALA A 144 -1.88 18.97 3.71
C ALA A 144 -2.01 18.89 5.25
N GLY A 145 -0.91 19.01 6.00
CA GLY A 145 -0.89 19.01 7.45
C GLY A 145 -0.89 17.60 8.08
N VAL A 146 -0.71 16.54 7.30
CA VAL A 146 -0.59 15.18 7.83
C VAL A 146 0.71 15.06 8.65
N THR A 147 0.62 14.45 9.83
CA THR A 147 1.77 14.33 10.73
C THR A 147 2.80 13.33 10.21
N ARG A 148 4.05 13.46 10.66
CA ARG A 148 5.11 12.50 10.32
C ARG A 148 4.81 11.11 10.89
N GLU A 149 4.18 11.08 12.06
CA GLU A 149 3.76 9.88 12.77
C GLU A 149 2.74 9.09 11.94
N THR A 150 1.71 9.77 11.41
CA THR A 150 0.70 9.19 10.51
C THR A 150 1.34 8.64 9.23
N ILE A 151 2.24 9.39 8.59
CA ILE A 151 2.94 8.96 7.38
C ILE A 151 3.83 7.75 7.66
N GLN A 152 4.57 7.76 8.77
CA GLN A 152 5.42 6.62 9.17
C GLN A 152 4.58 5.38 9.48
N GLU A 153 3.41 5.54 10.09
CA GLU A 153 2.51 4.42 10.39
C GLU A 153 1.95 3.78 9.11
N ALA A 154 1.61 4.58 8.10
CA ALA A 154 1.24 4.06 6.78
C ALA A 154 2.41 3.31 6.10
N LEU A 155 3.64 3.79 6.25
CA LEU A 155 4.83 3.09 5.77
C LEU A 155 5.03 1.75 6.48
N LYS A 156 4.81 1.70 7.80
CA LYS A 156 4.84 0.44 8.58
C LYS A 156 3.78 -0.54 8.08
N ALA A 157 2.54 -0.07 7.86
CA ALA A 157 1.46 -0.89 7.31
C ALA A 157 1.86 -1.51 5.96
N ALA A 158 2.38 -0.71 5.04
CA ALA A 158 2.86 -1.17 3.74
C ALA A 158 3.97 -2.22 3.86
N ALA A 159 4.96 -1.99 4.73
CA ALA A 159 6.07 -2.92 4.97
C ALA A 159 5.59 -4.25 5.56
N ILE A 160 4.66 -4.22 6.53
CA ILE A 160 4.09 -5.41 7.15
C ILE A 160 3.31 -6.24 6.12
N VAL A 161 2.42 -5.60 5.34
CA VAL A 161 1.63 -6.29 4.30
C VAL A 161 2.54 -6.91 3.24
N SER A 162 3.59 -6.22 2.83
CA SER A 162 4.58 -6.75 1.87
C SER A 162 5.30 -7.97 2.42
N GLY A 163 5.75 -7.92 3.68
CA GLY A 163 6.39 -9.05 4.36
C GLY A 163 5.46 -10.26 4.52
N VAL A 164 4.20 -10.02 4.91
CA VAL A 164 3.17 -11.06 5.01
C VAL A 164 2.94 -11.75 3.67
N ALA A 165 2.81 -10.97 2.59
CA ALA A 165 2.62 -11.52 1.26
C ALA A 165 3.81 -12.38 0.80
N GLN A 166 5.03 -11.94 1.09
CA GLN A 166 6.25 -12.70 0.81
C GLN A 166 6.29 -14.03 1.55
N ALA A 167 5.98 -14.02 2.86
CA ALA A 167 6.01 -15.22 3.70
C ALA A 167 4.93 -16.25 3.27
N ILE A 168 3.73 -15.78 2.91
CA ILE A 168 2.64 -16.63 2.42
C ILE A 168 3.01 -17.30 1.10
N VAL A 169 3.54 -16.54 0.12
CA VAL A 169 4.00 -17.13 -1.15
C VAL A 169 5.07 -18.19 -0.91
N ALA A 170 6.05 -17.89 -0.07
CA ALA A 170 7.13 -18.83 0.24
C ALA A 170 6.59 -20.14 0.88
N SER A 171 5.70 -20.01 1.86
CA SER A 171 5.13 -21.18 2.56
C SER A 171 4.25 -22.05 1.67
N GLN A 172 3.52 -21.45 0.73
CA GLN A 172 2.67 -22.18 -0.22
C GLN A 172 3.45 -22.84 -1.35
N THR A 173 4.56 -22.25 -1.74
CA THR A 173 5.37 -22.73 -2.89
C THR A 173 6.35 -23.82 -2.47
N LEU A 174 6.93 -23.67 -1.27
CA LEU A 174 7.93 -24.60 -0.76
C LEU A 174 7.25 -25.63 0.14
N THR A 175 7.32 -26.91 -0.21
CA THR A 175 6.94 -27.99 0.69
C THR A 175 7.85 -27.88 1.92
N THR A 176 7.26 -27.75 3.10
CA THR A 176 8.01 -27.70 4.35
C THR A 176 8.93 -28.92 4.45
N VAL A 177 10.21 -28.66 4.54
CA VAL A 177 11.19 -29.68 4.91
C VAL A 177 10.94 -30.00 6.38
N GLY A 178 10.31 -31.16 6.62
CA GLY A 178 10.02 -31.65 7.97
C GLY A 178 11.27 -32.10 8.73
#